data_42798f2c150d3c17a973d161d2e41cdd
#
_entry.id   42798f2c150d3c17a973d161d2e41cdd
#
_cell.length_a   1.000
_cell.length_b   1.000
_cell.length_c   1.000
_cell.angle_alpha   90.00
_cell.angle_beta   90.00
_cell.angle_gamma   90.00
#
_symmetry.space_group_name_H-M   'P 1'
#
loop_
_entity.id
_entity.type
_entity.pdbx_description
1 polymer ?
#
loop_
_entity_poly.entity_id
_entity_poly.type
_entity_poly.pdbx_seq_one_letter_code
_entity_poly.pdbx_strand_id
1 'polypeptide(L)'
;MKILLIHQNFPGQFKHLAPALVARGDEVVVLTPKVKEPTKWNGVTVLPYAVSGASTPGIHPWLIDFETKILRGTACFEAAKVLKSKGYAPDVIVAHHGWGESLFLKDVWPEARLGLYCELYHQSGEAQTSFDPEFPSSSPGRDALRLRMKNLNNRLHEEVMDAGLSPTQFQAATYPEMYQSRMTVAHDGIDTNKVRPNPQARLSLPDGRAIVPENEVVTFINRNFEPYRGYHIFMRALPELLRRRPNAQVVLLGGDETSYGAKPPKGTTWKQRFIDEVRGQVSDSDWARVHFLGRVPYSDFLSVIQISTVHVYLTYPFVLSWSLLEAMSAECAIVASDTAPVREVIQDGDTGVLVDFFDRDALIEKTCILLDAPERRMMLGSNARRYVRERYDLRRTCLPRQLKWVYDLANARPVRTPRD
;
A
#
# COMPACT_ATOMS: atom_id res chain seq x y z
N MET A 1 18.34 16.46 -16.31
CA MET A 1 18.09 15.20 -17.04
C MET A 1 16.67 15.17 -17.60
N LYS A 2 16.43 14.33 -18.60
CA LYS A 2 15.08 13.97 -19.06
C LYS A 2 14.65 12.68 -18.39
N ILE A 3 13.57 12.73 -17.62
CA ILE A 3 13.08 11.59 -16.82
C ILE A 3 11.66 11.25 -17.26
N LEU A 4 11.45 10.00 -17.63
CA LEU A 4 10.15 9.45 -17.95
C LEU A 4 9.65 8.62 -16.79
N LEU A 5 8.52 9.01 -16.18
CA LEU A 5 7.85 8.26 -15.14
C LEU A 5 6.66 7.48 -15.71
N ILE A 6 6.50 6.24 -15.30
CA ILE A 6 5.39 5.36 -15.73
C ILE A 6 4.61 4.91 -14.51
N HIS A 7 3.33 5.29 -14.46
CA HIS A 7 2.48 4.89 -13.34
C HIS A 7 1.01 4.87 -13.72
N GLN A 8 0.36 3.70 -13.62
CA GLN A 8 -1.06 3.52 -13.96
C GLN A 8 -1.97 4.49 -13.16
N ASN A 9 -1.70 4.67 -11.90
CA ASN A 9 -2.49 5.50 -10.99
C ASN A 9 -1.74 6.78 -10.57
N PHE A 10 -1.05 7.42 -11.52
CA PHE A 10 -0.32 8.65 -11.22
C PHE A 10 -1.19 9.67 -10.44
N PRO A 11 -0.65 10.35 -9.39
CA PRO A 11 0.75 10.36 -8.99
C PRO A 11 1.20 9.13 -8.16
N GLY A 12 0.31 8.40 -7.50
CA GLY A 12 0.64 7.19 -6.71
C GLY A 12 1.89 7.37 -5.86
N GLN A 13 2.82 6.43 -5.97
CA GLN A 13 4.10 6.43 -5.24
C GLN A 13 5.03 7.58 -5.68
N PHE A 14 4.82 8.17 -6.85
CA PHE A 14 5.66 9.28 -7.34
C PHE A 14 5.16 10.67 -6.92
N LYS A 15 4.16 10.75 -6.03
CA LYS A 15 3.53 11.99 -5.55
C LYS A 15 4.55 13.03 -5.05
N HIS A 16 5.61 12.59 -4.40
CA HIS A 16 6.65 13.46 -3.85
C HIS A 16 7.92 13.47 -4.71
N LEU A 17 8.26 12.34 -5.31
CA LEU A 17 9.44 12.21 -6.16
C LEU A 17 9.35 13.09 -7.41
N ALA A 18 8.22 13.04 -8.14
CA ALA A 18 8.08 13.73 -9.41
C ALA A 18 8.24 15.28 -9.29
N PRO A 19 7.55 15.97 -8.36
CA PRO A 19 7.76 17.40 -8.16
C PRO A 19 9.16 17.75 -7.66
N ALA A 20 9.78 16.88 -6.85
CA ALA A 20 11.12 17.12 -6.34
C ALA A 20 12.20 17.05 -7.44
N LEU A 21 12.03 16.17 -8.43
CA LEU A 21 12.88 16.13 -9.62
C LEU A 21 12.74 17.41 -10.43
N VAL A 22 11.50 17.86 -10.68
CA VAL A 22 11.26 19.17 -11.37
C VAL A 22 11.91 20.33 -10.62
N ALA A 23 11.77 20.37 -9.29
CA ALA A 23 12.38 21.43 -8.46
C ALA A 23 13.92 21.45 -8.53
N ARG A 24 14.54 20.36 -8.95
CA ARG A 24 16.00 20.27 -9.22
C ARG A 24 16.41 20.63 -10.65
N GLY A 25 15.45 21.01 -11.50
CA GLY A 25 15.69 21.40 -12.87
C GLY A 25 15.63 20.25 -13.88
N ASP A 26 15.13 19.08 -13.48
CA ASP A 26 14.93 17.96 -14.40
C ASP A 26 13.67 18.17 -15.25
N GLU A 27 13.72 17.74 -16.52
CA GLU A 27 12.55 17.63 -17.39
C GLU A 27 11.82 16.32 -17.07
N VAL A 28 10.67 16.41 -16.42
CA VAL A 28 9.91 15.23 -15.99
C VAL A 28 8.63 15.09 -16.82
N VAL A 29 8.53 13.96 -17.51
CA VAL A 29 7.37 13.54 -18.29
C VAL A 29 6.78 12.28 -17.66
N VAL A 30 5.46 12.18 -17.65
CA VAL A 30 4.72 11.00 -17.13
C VAL A 30 3.84 10.45 -18.23
N LEU A 31 3.81 9.13 -18.38
CA LEU A 31 2.77 8.42 -19.12
C LEU A 31 1.82 7.73 -18.14
N THR A 32 0.51 8.00 -18.28
CA THR A 32 -0.55 7.45 -17.42
C THR A 32 -1.90 7.41 -18.14
N PRO A 33 -2.77 6.41 -17.87
CA PRO A 33 -4.13 6.39 -18.41
C PRO A 33 -5.11 7.24 -17.58
N LYS A 34 -4.64 7.91 -16.51
CA LYS A 34 -5.50 8.70 -15.60
C LYS A 34 -5.97 10.03 -16.17
N VAL A 35 -5.30 10.54 -17.17
CA VAL A 35 -5.68 11.77 -17.85
C VAL A 35 -6.16 11.45 -19.28
N LYS A 36 -7.07 12.24 -19.80
CA LYS A 36 -7.57 12.08 -21.19
C LYS A 36 -6.80 12.94 -22.19
N GLU A 37 -6.21 14.02 -21.70
CA GLU A 37 -5.47 15.01 -22.49
C GLU A 37 -4.17 15.38 -21.80
N PRO A 38 -3.15 15.85 -22.55
CA PRO A 38 -1.92 16.38 -21.99
C PRO A 38 -2.21 17.49 -20.97
N THR A 39 -1.60 17.38 -19.80
CA THR A 39 -1.78 18.36 -18.72
C THR A 39 -0.45 18.58 -17.97
N LYS A 40 -0.44 19.55 -17.07
CA LYS A 40 0.66 19.76 -16.13
C LYS A 40 0.19 19.55 -14.70
N TRP A 41 1.03 18.89 -13.90
CA TRP A 41 0.81 18.68 -12.48
C TRP A 41 2.09 18.98 -11.70
N ASN A 42 2.09 20.03 -10.87
CA ASN A 42 3.26 20.48 -10.10
C ASN A 42 4.56 20.58 -10.93
N GLY A 43 4.47 21.16 -12.13
CA GLY A 43 5.59 21.30 -13.04
C GLY A 43 5.89 20.08 -13.92
N VAL A 44 5.32 18.93 -13.61
CA VAL A 44 5.46 17.68 -14.37
C VAL A 44 4.56 17.71 -15.61
N THR A 45 5.05 17.32 -16.78
CA THR A 45 4.27 17.12 -17.99
C THR A 45 3.61 15.74 -17.94
N VAL A 46 2.27 15.69 -17.88
CA VAL A 46 1.49 14.45 -17.80
C VAL A 46 0.80 14.17 -19.12
N LEU A 47 1.09 13.02 -19.71
CA LEU A 47 0.61 12.63 -21.03
C LEU A 47 -0.24 11.35 -20.93
N PRO A 48 -1.37 11.32 -21.67
CA PRO A 48 -2.23 10.14 -21.71
C PRO A 48 -1.66 9.02 -22.59
N TYR A 49 -2.04 7.79 -22.26
CA TYR A 49 -2.14 6.70 -23.21
C TYR A 49 -3.48 5.99 -23.02
N ALA A 50 -4.02 5.40 -24.07
CA ALA A 50 -5.29 4.69 -24.04
C ALA A 50 -5.05 3.19 -24.23
N VAL A 51 -5.58 2.39 -23.31
CA VAL A 51 -5.59 0.93 -23.46
C VAL A 51 -6.85 0.55 -24.26
N SER A 52 -6.66 -0.09 -25.38
CA SER A 52 -7.75 -0.65 -26.21
C SER A 52 -7.84 -2.16 -26.03
N GLY A 53 -9.05 -2.69 -26.08
CA GLY A 53 -9.32 -4.12 -25.97
C GLY A 53 -9.55 -4.59 -24.54
N ALA A 54 -9.87 -5.86 -24.45
CA ALA A 54 -10.06 -6.63 -23.22
C ALA A 54 -9.39 -7.99 -23.37
N SER A 55 -9.22 -8.73 -22.27
CA SER A 55 -8.66 -10.07 -22.34
C SER A 55 -9.46 -10.98 -23.25
N THR A 56 -8.75 -11.83 -23.99
CA THR A 56 -9.33 -12.77 -24.97
C THR A 56 -10.34 -13.69 -24.28
N PRO A 57 -11.58 -13.79 -24.78
CA PRO A 57 -12.56 -14.71 -24.24
C PRO A 57 -12.04 -16.17 -24.28
N GLY A 58 -12.21 -16.89 -23.18
CA GLY A 58 -11.80 -18.30 -23.09
C GLY A 58 -10.29 -18.55 -22.86
N ILE A 59 -9.48 -17.51 -22.73
CA ILE A 59 -8.07 -17.67 -22.36
C ILE A 59 -7.93 -18.39 -21.01
N HIS A 60 -6.83 -19.13 -20.84
CA HIS A 60 -6.56 -19.81 -19.58
C HIS A 60 -6.55 -18.83 -18.40
N PRO A 61 -7.25 -19.10 -17.28
CA PRO A 61 -7.43 -18.13 -16.17
C PRO A 61 -6.12 -17.58 -15.60
N TRP A 62 -5.02 -18.35 -15.64
CA TRP A 62 -3.71 -17.88 -15.17
C TRP A 62 -3.03 -16.89 -16.11
N LEU A 63 -3.50 -16.76 -17.35
CA LEU A 63 -2.95 -15.81 -18.33
C LEU A 63 -3.71 -14.49 -18.38
N ILE A 64 -4.94 -14.42 -17.84
CA ILE A 64 -5.77 -13.20 -17.88
C ILE A 64 -5.02 -11.97 -17.30
N ASP A 65 -4.40 -12.14 -16.15
CA ASP A 65 -3.64 -11.06 -15.52
C ASP A 65 -2.44 -10.62 -16.39
N PHE A 66 -1.73 -11.58 -16.97
CA PHE A 66 -0.56 -11.30 -17.81
C PHE A 66 -0.96 -10.70 -19.16
N GLU A 67 -2.01 -11.18 -19.80
CA GLU A 67 -2.55 -10.59 -21.04
C GLU A 67 -2.97 -9.12 -20.82
N THR A 68 -3.63 -8.83 -19.71
CA THR A 68 -3.97 -7.44 -19.33
C THR A 68 -2.72 -6.55 -19.25
N LYS A 69 -1.60 -7.09 -18.77
CA LYS A 69 -0.32 -6.37 -18.69
C LYS A 69 0.30 -6.16 -20.08
N ILE A 70 0.20 -7.16 -20.97
CA ILE A 70 0.62 -7.01 -22.37
C ILE A 70 -0.17 -5.89 -23.05
N LEU A 71 -1.50 -5.85 -22.93
CA LEU A 71 -2.34 -4.80 -23.50
C LEU A 71 -1.91 -3.41 -23.03
N ARG A 72 -1.61 -3.25 -21.74
CA ARG A 72 -1.12 -1.98 -21.20
C ARG A 72 0.29 -1.65 -21.68
N GLY A 73 1.19 -2.63 -21.69
CA GLY A 73 2.54 -2.48 -22.19
C GLY A 73 2.57 -2.04 -23.65
N THR A 74 1.77 -2.66 -24.49
CA THR A 74 1.64 -2.29 -25.92
C THR A 74 1.08 -0.87 -26.08
N ALA A 75 0.05 -0.50 -25.32
CA ALA A 75 -0.51 0.85 -25.36
C ALA A 75 0.52 1.91 -24.93
N CYS A 76 1.29 1.63 -23.87
CA CYS A 76 2.35 2.52 -23.41
C CYS A 76 3.51 2.59 -24.41
N PHE A 77 3.87 1.48 -25.04
CA PHE A 77 4.88 1.42 -26.13
C PHE A 77 4.50 2.31 -27.32
N GLU A 78 3.25 2.26 -27.80
CA GLU A 78 2.81 3.12 -28.89
C GLU A 78 2.86 4.61 -28.50
N ALA A 79 2.45 4.97 -27.29
CA ALA A 79 2.61 6.34 -26.80
C ALA A 79 4.10 6.76 -26.70
N ALA A 80 4.96 5.86 -26.28
CA ALA A 80 6.40 6.08 -26.22
C ALA A 80 7.03 6.30 -27.63
N LYS A 81 6.59 5.55 -28.63
CA LYS A 81 7.00 5.76 -30.04
C LYS A 81 6.63 7.16 -30.54
N VAL A 82 5.42 7.62 -30.22
CA VAL A 82 4.97 8.98 -30.57
C VAL A 82 5.84 10.03 -29.87
N LEU A 83 6.21 9.84 -28.62
CA LEU A 83 7.14 10.74 -27.92
C LEU A 83 8.53 10.75 -28.59
N LYS A 84 9.05 9.58 -28.93
CA LYS A 84 10.35 9.46 -29.62
C LYS A 84 10.34 10.17 -30.99
N SER A 85 9.26 10.02 -31.76
CA SER A 85 9.13 10.69 -33.06
C SER A 85 9.08 12.21 -32.96
N LYS A 86 8.69 12.76 -31.79
CA LYS A 86 8.74 14.19 -31.46
C LYS A 86 10.07 14.63 -30.86
N GLY A 87 11.12 13.79 -30.91
CA GLY A 87 12.46 14.08 -30.44
C GLY A 87 12.67 13.90 -28.93
N TYR A 88 11.74 13.31 -28.19
CA TYR A 88 11.93 13.02 -26.77
C TYR A 88 12.76 11.75 -26.60
N ALA A 89 13.84 11.85 -25.84
CA ALA A 89 14.69 10.73 -25.46
C ALA A 89 15.01 10.86 -23.96
N PRO A 90 14.47 10.00 -23.09
CA PRO A 90 14.75 10.04 -21.66
C PRO A 90 16.15 9.50 -21.35
N ASP A 91 16.82 10.12 -20.39
CA ASP A 91 18.05 9.58 -19.80
C ASP A 91 17.69 8.41 -18.87
N VAL A 92 16.57 8.58 -18.12
CA VAL A 92 16.08 7.63 -17.12
C VAL A 92 14.58 7.39 -17.29
N ILE A 93 14.19 6.13 -17.19
CA ILE A 93 12.80 5.70 -17.08
C ILE A 93 12.62 5.14 -15.67
N VAL A 94 11.65 5.67 -14.91
CA VAL A 94 11.26 5.11 -13.61
C VAL A 94 9.83 4.61 -13.70
N ALA A 95 9.62 3.32 -13.48
CA ALA A 95 8.33 2.69 -13.68
C ALA A 95 7.85 1.92 -12.46
N HIS A 96 6.58 2.09 -12.10
CA HIS A 96 5.90 1.09 -11.29
C HIS A 96 5.45 -0.05 -12.19
N HIS A 97 6.26 -1.11 -12.28
CA HIS A 97 6.12 -2.14 -13.30
C HIS A 97 4.96 -3.12 -13.07
N GLY A 98 4.32 -3.07 -11.88
CA GLY A 98 3.32 -4.06 -11.48
C GLY A 98 2.13 -4.24 -12.41
N TRP A 99 1.84 -3.25 -13.24
CA TRP A 99 0.71 -3.30 -14.19
C TRP A 99 1.11 -3.52 -15.66
N GLY A 100 2.41 -3.64 -15.99
CA GLY A 100 2.92 -4.06 -17.30
C GLY A 100 3.30 -2.93 -18.26
N GLU A 101 3.01 -1.67 -17.95
CA GLU A 101 3.22 -0.52 -18.85
C GLU A 101 4.65 -0.39 -19.36
N SER A 102 5.63 -0.78 -18.56
CA SER A 102 7.06 -0.64 -18.87
C SER A 102 7.68 -1.83 -19.60
N LEU A 103 6.90 -2.88 -19.94
CA LEU A 103 7.40 -4.11 -20.57
C LEU A 103 8.26 -3.87 -21.82
N PHE A 104 7.88 -2.91 -22.68
CA PHE A 104 8.48 -2.72 -23.99
C PHE A 104 9.20 -1.37 -24.16
N LEU A 105 9.49 -0.64 -23.07
CA LEU A 105 10.08 0.69 -23.18
C LEU A 105 11.55 0.67 -23.56
N LYS A 106 12.27 -0.41 -23.24
CA LYS A 106 13.66 -0.59 -23.69
C LYS A 106 13.76 -0.84 -25.20
N ASP A 107 12.70 -1.34 -25.85
CA ASP A 107 12.63 -1.46 -27.30
C ASP A 107 12.49 -0.08 -27.99
N VAL A 108 11.89 0.90 -27.30
CA VAL A 108 11.83 2.29 -27.79
C VAL A 108 13.13 3.03 -27.50
N TRP A 109 13.65 2.95 -26.30
CA TRP A 109 14.85 3.64 -25.84
C TRP A 109 15.85 2.67 -25.19
N PRO A 110 16.62 1.92 -25.99
CA PRO A 110 17.57 0.93 -25.47
C PRO A 110 18.62 1.52 -24.52
N GLU A 111 19.03 2.77 -24.77
CA GLU A 111 20.08 3.44 -24.00
C GLU A 111 19.58 4.08 -22.69
N ALA A 112 18.26 4.32 -22.56
CA ALA A 112 17.69 4.87 -21.34
C ALA A 112 17.86 3.91 -20.17
N ARG A 113 18.21 4.40 -18.99
CA ARG A 113 18.30 3.59 -17.78
C ARG A 113 16.90 3.28 -17.26
N LEU A 114 16.63 2.01 -16.95
CA LEU A 114 15.34 1.56 -16.43
C LEU A 114 15.42 1.25 -14.95
N GLY A 115 14.79 2.12 -14.15
CA GLY A 115 14.55 1.90 -12.73
C GLY A 115 13.13 1.39 -12.47
N LEU A 116 13.00 0.35 -11.68
CA LEU A 116 11.70 -0.24 -11.34
C LEU A 116 11.34 -0.02 -9.89
N TYR A 117 10.10 0.42 -9.63
CA TYR A 117 9.51 0.38 -8.30
C TYR A 117 9.02 -1.04 -8.02
N CYS A 118 9.78 -1.77 -7.22
CA CYS A 118 9.62 -3.19 -6.92
C CYS A 118 8.74 -3.37 -5.68
N GLU A 119 7.41 -3.47 -5.89
CA GLU A 119 6.47 -3.52 -4.78
C GLU A 119 6.39 -4.92 -4.16
N LEU A 120 6.27 -5.98 -4.96
CA LEU A 120 6.14 -7.35 -4.44
C LEU A 120 6.45 -8.39 -5.53
N TYR A 121 7.18 -9.43 -5.14
CA TYR A 121 7.29 -10.67 -5.88
C TYR A 121 6.46 -11.75 -5.19
N HIS A 122 5.56 -12.41 -5.93
CA HIS A 122 4.66 -13.39 -5.35
C HIS A 122 5.40 -14.68 -5.00
N GLN A 123 5.32 -15.06 -3.74
CA GLN A 123 5.95 -16.29 -3.23
C GLN A 123 4.88 -17.36 -2.99
N SER A 124 5.25 -18.62 -3.29
CA SER A 124 4.47 -19.80 -2.92
C SER A 124 4.80 -20.18 -1.48
N GLY A 125 3.78 -20.61 -0.72
CA GLY A 125 3.93 -21.07 0.65
C GLY A 125 2.98 -20.32 1.62
N GLU A 126 3.13 -20.64 2.90
CA GLU A 126 2.27 -20.13 3.98
C GLU A 126 2.33 -18.60 4.15
N ALA A 127 3.35 -17.95 3.58
CA ALA A 127 3.56 -16.53 3.76
C ALA A 127 2.53 -15.61 3.07
N GLN A 128 1.82 -16.04 2.02
CA GLN A 128 0.88 -15.17 1.30
C GLN A 128 -0.43 -15.85 0.91
N THR A 129 -0.37 -17.00 0.24
CA THR A 129 -1.54 -17.62 -0.41
C THR A 129 -2.25 -18.64 0.47
N SER A 130 -1.58 -19.17 1.49
CA SER A 130 -2.10 -20.18 2.42
C SER A 130 -2.01 -19.70 3.86
N PHE A 131 -1.84 -18.39 4.08
CA PHE A 131 -1.72 -17.81 5.41
C PHE A 131 -3.00 -18.00 6.23
N ASP A 132 -4.14 -17.79 5.60
CA ASP A 132 -5.43 -17.90 6.27
C ASP A 132 -6.17 -19.15 5.80
N PRO A 133 -6.37 -20.14 6.69
CA PRO A 133 -7.04 -21.40 6.34
C PRO A 133 -8.53 -21.22 6.01
N GLU A 134 -9.17 -20.13 6.45
CA GLU A 134 -10.58 -19.84 6.13
C GLU A 134 -10.74 -19.40 4.67
N PHE A 135 -9.70 -18.79 4.09
CA PHE A 135 -9.69 -18.31 2.71
C PHE A 135 -8.65 -19.04 1.87
N PRO A 136 -8.83 -20.36 1.66
CA PRO A 136 -7.85 -21.15 0.90
C PRO A 136 -7.77 -20.65 -0.54
N SER A 137 -6.64 -20.89 -1.14
CA SER A 137 -6.43 -20.59 -2.54
C SER A 137 -7.48 -21.27 -3.45
N SER A 138 -7.85 -20.58 -4.53
CA SER A 138 -8.73 -21.13 -5.57
C SER A 138 -8.13 -22.32 -6.34
N SER A 139 -6.86 -22.63 -6.12
CA SER A 139 -6.14 -23.70 -6.82
C SER A 139 -5.25 -24.49 -5.85
N PRO A 140 -5.82 -25.19 -4.83
CA PRO A 140 -5.04 -25.97 -3.88
C PRO A 140 -4.09 -26.95 -4.60
N GLY A 141 -2.84 -27.03 -4.13
CA GLY A 141 -1.80 -27.90 -4.73
C GLY A 141 -1.21 -27.39 -6.05
N ARG A 142 -1.76 -26.31 -6.65
CA ARG A 142 -1.25 -25.69 -7.89
C ARG A 142 -0.80 -24.24 -7.71
N ASP A 143 -0.81 -23.72 -6.49
CA ASP A 143 -0.48 -22.33 -6.21
C ASP A 143 0.92 -21.95 -6.66
N ALA A 144 1.90 -22.81 -6.46
CA ALA A 144 3.27 -22.55 -6.92
C ALA A 144 3.33 -22.34 -8.44
N LEU A 145 2.55 -23.11 -9.22
CA LEU A 145 2.46 -22.96 -10.68
C LEU A 145 1.76 -21.67 -11.06
N ARG A 146 0.63 -21.38 -10.43
CA ARG A 146 -0.14 -20.15 -10.65
C ARG A 146 0.68 -18.89 -10.33
N LEU A 147 1.40 -18.88 -9.21
CA LEU A 147 2.23 -17.75 -8.80
C LEU A 147 3.47 -17.60 -9.70
N ARG A 148 4.02 -18.70 -10.23
CA ARG A 148 5.07 -18.63 -11.26
C ARG A 148 4.57 -17.87 -12.49
N MET A 149 3.35 -18.15 -12.95
CA MET A 149 2.73 -17.42 -14.06
C MET A 149 2.43 -15.97 -13.70
N LYS A 150 1.98 -15.70 -12.49
CA LYS A 150 1.75 -14.32 -12.00
C LYS A 150 3.04 -13.50 -11.97
N ASN A 151 4.19 -14.12 -11.71
CA ASN A 151 5.50 -13.48 -11.71
C ASN A 151 6.12 -13.31 -13.10
N LEU A 152 5.49 -13.73 -14.19
CA LEU A 152 6.04 -13.52 -15.54
C LEU A 152 6.35 -12.05 -15.82
N ASN A 153 5.46 -11.16 -15.42
CA ASN A 153 5.68 -9.72 -15.56
C ASN A 153 6.93 -9.24 -14.80
N ASN A 154 7.13 -9.71 -13.57
CA ASN A 154 8.33 -9.39 -12.80
C ASN A 154 9.59 -9.88 -13.53
N ARG A 155 9.59 -11.15 -13.97
CA ARG A 155 10.74 -11.77 -14.63
C ARG A 155 11.14 -11.03 -15.90
N LEU A 156 10.19 -10.71 -16.78
CA LEU A 156 10.48 -9.99 -18.02
C LEU A 156 11.05 -8.59 -17.76
N HIS A 157 10.58 -7.92 -16.70
CA HIS A 157 11.14 -6.62 -16.31
C HIS A 157 12.54 -6.75 -15.67
N GLU A 158 12.77 -7.79 -14.88
CA GLU A 158 14.04 -8.03 -14.19
C GLU A 158 15.21 -8.26 -15.18
N GLU A 159 14.93 -8.83 -16.33
CA GLU A 159 15.93 -9.02 -17.40
C GLU A 159 16.49 -7.70 -17.93
N VAL A 160 15.67 -6.66 -17.99
CA VAL A 160 16.02 -5.35 -18.57
C VAL A 160 16.19 -4.23 -17.53
N MET A 161 15.98 -4.52 -16.26
CA MET A 161 16.09 -3.57 -15.16
C MET A 161 17.55 -3.21 -14.88
N ASP A 162 17.88 -1.92 -14.87
CA ASP A 162 19.19 -1.44 -14.42
C ASP A 162 19.26 -1.36 -12.88
N ALA A 163 18.21 -0.88 -12.20
CA ALA A 163 18.10 -0.86 -10.74
C ALA A 163 16.66 -0.95 -10.24
N GLY A 164 16.47 -1.51 -9.06
CA GLY A 164 15.19 -1.58 -8.36
C GLY A 164 15.11 -0.63 -7.17
N LEU A 165 13.90 -0.17 -6.86
CA LEU A 165 13.55 0.54 -5.64
C LEU A 165 12.43 -0.21 -4.94
N SER A 166 12.63 -0.66 -3.71
CA SER A 166 11.59 -1.34 -2.92
C SER A 166 11.27 -0.53 -1.66
N PRO A 167 10.01 -0.43 -1.25
CA PRO A 167 9.64 0.44 -0.12
C PRO A 167 10.07 -0.11 1.24
N THR A 168 10.20 -1.44 1.40
CA THR A 168 10.56 -2.07 2.67
C THR A 168 11.54 -3.24 2.46
N GLN A 169 12.25 -3.64 3.51
CA GLN A 169 13.12 -4.80 3.48
C GLN A 169 12.33 -6.08 3.22
N PHE A 170 11.17 -6.22 3.88
CA PHE A 170 10.26 -7.34 3.65
C PHE A 170 9.91 -7.47 2.16
N GLN A 171 9.52 -6.37 1.53
CA GLN A 171 9.12 -6.37 0.12
C GLN A 171 10.31 -6.70 -0.79
N ALA A 172 11.48 -6.11 -0.55
CA ALA A 172 12.71 -6.44 -1.29
C ALA A 172 13.08 -7.91 -1.16
N ALA A 173 12.97 -8.49 0.05
CA ALA A 173 13.28 -9.89 0.32
C ALA A 173 12.31 -10.88 -0.35
N THR A 174 11.16 -10.42 -0.88
CA THR A 174 10.29 -11.30 -1.69
C THR A 174 10.88 -11.62 -3.05
N TYR A 175 11.77 -10.79 -3.58
CA TYR A 175 12.41 -10.98 -4.88
C TYR A 175 13.52 -12.04 -4.82
N PRO A 176 13.82 -12.72 -5.93
CA PRO A 176 14.97 -13.63 -6.01
C PRO A 176 16.28 -12.90 -5.67
N GLU A 177 17.19 -13.58 -4.96
CA GLU A 177 18.43 -13.00 -4.44
C GLU A 177 19.26 -12.30 -5.50
N MET A 178 19.32 -12.88 -6.70
CA MET A 178 20.05 -12.30 -7.85
C MET A 178 19.59 -10.89 -8.25
N TYR A 179 18.34 -10.52 -7.92
CA TYR A 179 17.81 -9.18 -8.20
C TYR A 179 17.92 -8.25 -7.00
N GLN A 180 17.95 -8.80 -5.77
CA GLN A 180 18.08 -8.00 -4.55
C GLN A 180 19.37 -7.18 -4.52
N SER A 181 20.47 -7.69 -5.10
CA SER A 181 21.74 -6.97 -5.20
C SER A 181 21.67 -5.66 -6.00
N ARG A 182 20.65 -5.50 -6.86
CA ARG A 182 20.38 -4.29 -7.63
C ARG A 182 19.27 -3.43 -7.03
N MET A 183 18.76 -3.78 -5.84
CA MET A 183 17.66 -3.05 -5.21
C MET A 183 18.14 -2.10 -4.13
N THR A 184 17.59 -0.91 -4.14
CA THR A 184 17.67 0.05 -3.03
C THR A 184 16.37 -0.01 -2.25
N VAL A 185 16.47 -0.04 -0.92
CA VAL A 185 15.30 0.04 -0.06
C VAL A 185 15.10 1.48 0.39
N ALA A 186 14.01 2.10 -0.08
CA ALA A 186 13.60 3.43 0.33
C ALA A 186 12.06 3.57 0.23
N HIS A 187 11.45 3.81 1.36
CA HIS A 187 9.99 4.00 1.47
C HIS A 187 9.54 5.31 0.80
N ASP A 188 8.25 5.42 0.48
CA ASP A 188 7.65 6.63 -0.13
C ASP A 188 7.69 7.84 0.82
N GLY A 189 7.82 7.58 2.12
CA GLY A 189 7.96 8.58 3.16
C GLY A 189 6.63 9.08 3.72
N ILE A 190 6.67 9.48 4.98
CA ILE A 190 5.56 10.11 5.70
C ILE A 190 5.91 11.58 5.94
N ASP A 191 5.04 12.51 5.56
CA ASP A 191 5.20 13.92 5.92
C ASP A 191 4.88 14.09 7.42
N THR A 192 5.89 13.87 8.27
CA THR A 192 5.76 13.89 9.73
C THR A 192 5.43 15.27 10.30
N ASN A 193 5.52 16.32 9.47
CA ASN A 193 5.06 17.66 9.85
C ASN A 193 3.54 17.80 9.69
N LYS A 194 2.98 17.12 8.69
CA LYS A 194 1.54 17.08 8.43
C LYS A 194 0.86 16.00 9.28
N VAL A 195 1.44 14.79 9.30
CA VAL A 195 0.93 13.66 10.06
C VAL A 195 1.57 13.69 11.45
N ARG A 196 0.87 14.28 12.39
CA ARG A 196 1.31 14.51 13.77
C ARG A 196 0.14 14.48 14.75
N PRO A 197 0.39 14.29 16.04
CA PRO A 197 -0.67 14.42 17.05
C PRO A 197 -1.35 15.79 16.97
N ASN A 198 -2.65 15.80 17.20
CA ASN A 198 -3.44 17.01 17.28
C ASN A 198 -4.47 16.88 18.42
N PRO A 199 -4.24 17.50 19.59
CA PRO A 199 -5.17 17.43 20.71
C PRO A 199 -6.52 18.12 20.42
N GLN A 200 -6.61 18.91 19.37
CA GLN A 200 -7.85 19.56 18.93
C GLN A 200 -8.52 18.82 17.78
N ALA A 201 -8.08 17.59 17.46
CA ALA A 201 -8.68 16.80 16.41
C ALA A 201 -10.15 16.52 16.71
N ARG A 202 -10.97 16.51 15.66
CA ARG A 202 -12.40 16.29 15.76
C ARG A 202 -12.90 15.54 14.56
N LEU A 203 -13.68 14.50 14.80
CA LEU A 203 -14.42 13.76 13.78
C LEU A 203 -15.89 14.07 13.92
N SER A 204 -16.49 14.75 12.94
CA SER A 204 -17.93 14.98 12.91
C SER A 204 -18.65 13.76 12.35
N LEU A 205 -19.65 13.28 13.07
CA LEU A 205 -20.53 12.19 12.63
C LEU A 205 -21.74 12.73 11.85
N PRO A 206 -22.36 11.90 10.99
CA PRO A 206 -23.55 12.32 10.21
C PRO A 206 -24.75 12.77 11.07
N ASP A 207 -24.84 12.29 12.30
CA ASP A 207 -25.90 12.64 13.26
C ASP A 207 -25.65 13.93 14.03
N GLY A 208 -24.58 14.66 13.71
CA GLY A 208 -24.20 15.93 14.34
C GLY A 208 -23.34 15.78 15.60
N ARG A 209 -23.16 14.56 16.12
CA ARG A 209 -22.20 14.30 17.21
C ARG A 209 -20.76 14.46 16.70
N ALA A 210 -19.84 14.68 17.63
CA ALA A 210 -18.42 14.67 17.32
C ALA A 210 -17.68 13.74 18.27
N ILE A 211 -16.69 13.05 17.72
CA ILE A 211 -15.72 12.28 18.47
C ILE A 211 -14.42 13.10 18.57
N VAL A 212 -13.85 13.15 19.76
CA VAL A 212 -12.67 13.94 20.11
C VAL A 212 -11.65 13.05 20.84
N PRO A 213 -10.37 13.48 21.00
CA PRO A 213 -9.32 12.65 21.63
C PRO A 213 -9.61 12.22 23.08
N GLU A 214 -10.49 12.94 23.79
CA GLU A 214 -10.91 12.61 25.15
C GLU A 214 -11.86 11.40 25.20
N ASN A 215 -12.49 11.04 24.09
CA ASN A 215 -13.30 9.84 24.00
C ASN A 215 -12.39 8.60 23.97
N GLU A 216 -12.93 7.49 24.41
CA GLU A 216 -12.31 6.17 24.21
C GLU A 216 -12.59 5.72 22.76
N VAL A 217 -11.58 5.75 21.90
CA VAL A 217 -11.75 5.48 20.47
C VAL A 217 -10.85 4.35 20.00
N VAL A 218 -11.46 3.28 19.48
CA VAL A 218 -10.76 2.22 18.78
C VAL A 218 -10.93 2.43 17.28
N THR A 219 -9.82 2.51 16.54
CA THR A 219 -9.85 2.71 15.09
C THR A 219 -9.35 1.49 14.34
N PHE A 220 -9.97 1.21 13.18
CA PHE A 220 -9.56 0.20 12.24
C PHE A 220 -9.62 0.76 10.81
N ILE A 221 -8.48 0.85 10.14
CA ILE A 221 -8.37 1.57 8.87
C ILE A 221 -7.76 0.69 7.80
N ASN A 222 -8.47 0.55 6.68
CA ASN A 222 -8.01 -0.19 5.52
C ASN A 222 -8.45 0.48 4.22
N ARG A 223 -7.81 0.15 3.11
CA ARG A 223 -8.26 0.59 1.79
C ARG A 223 -9.65 0.07 1.45
N ASN A 224 -9.85 -1.23 1.69
CA ASN A 224 -11.12 -1.92 1.59
C ASN A 224 -11.24 -2.93 2.74
N PHE A 225 -12.47 -3.22 3.17
CA PHE A 225 -12.74 -4.20 4.22
C PHE A 225 -12.69 -5.61 3.64
N GLU A 226 -11.56 -6.27 3.81
CA GLU A 226 -11.29 -7.58 3.22
C GLU A 226 -10.42 -8.46 4.14
N PRO A 227 -10.46 -9.81 3.99
CA PRO A 227 -9.69 -10.73 4.84
C PRO A 227 -8.19 -10.46 4.87
N TYR A 228 -7.58 -10.09 3.74
CA TYR A 228 -6.15 -9.76 3.66
C TYR A 228 -5.67 -8.71 4.67
N ARG A 229 -6.59 -7.86 5.12
CA ARG A 229 -6.36 -6.81 6.10
C ARG A 229 -7.01 -7.09 7.45
N GLY A 230 -7.34 -8.36 7.73
CA GLY A 230 -7.83 -8.81 9.02
C GLY A 230 -9.23 -8.32 9.39
N TYR A 231 -10.01 -7.83 8.43
CA TYR A 231 -11.34 -7.28 8.73
C TYR A 231 -12.26 -8.32 9.40
N HIS A 232 -12.23 -9.58 8.97
CA HIS A 232 -13.00 -10.68 9.59
C HIS A 232 -12.59 -10.94 11.04
N ILE A 233 -11.28 -10.88 11.34
CA ILE A 233 -10.78 -11.06 12.72
C ILE A 233 -11.26 -9.90 13.59
N PHE A 234 -11.12 -8.66 13.12
CA PHE A 234 -11.56 -7.48 13.85
C PHE A 234 -13.08 -7.50 14.09
N MET A 235 -13.88 -7.80 13.07
CA MET A 235 -15.34 -7.87 13.23
C MET A 235 -15.78 -8.94 14.23
N ARG A 236 -15.15 -10.10 14.23
CA ARG A 236 -15.44 -11.18 15.19
C ARG A 236 -14.96 -10.86 16.61
N ALA A 237 -14.00 -9.97 16.78
CA ALA A 237 -13.60 -9.44 18.09
C ALA A 237 -14.56 -8.35 18.60
N LEU A 238 -15.28 -7.68 17.72
CA LEU A 238 -16.08 -6.50 18.00
C LEU A 238 -17.16 -6.72 19.08
N PRO A 239 -17.97 -7.81 19.08
CA PRO A 239 -19.02 -8.01 20.10
C PRO A 239 -18.45 -8.01 21.52
N GLU A 240 -17.39 -8.77 21.77
CA GLU A 240 -16.75 -8.86 23.08
C GLU A 240 -16.03 -7.58 23.47
N LEU A 241 -15.38 -6.90 22.51
CA LEU A 241 -14.76 -5.59 22.73
C LEU A 241 -15.79 -4.55 23.19
N LEU A 242 -16.95 -4.45 22.52
CA LEU A 242 -18.02 -3.53 22.88
C LEU A 242 -18.63 -3.85 24.25
N ARG A 243 -18.76 -5.14 24.58
CA ARG A 243 -19.25 -5.60 25.89
C ARG A 243 -18.29 -5.22 27.01
N ARG A 244 -16.97 -5.37 26.80
CA ARG A 244 -15.94 -5.05 27.80
C ARG A 244 -15.72 -3.54 27.93
N ARG A 245 -15.99 -2.77 26.87
CA ARG A 245 -15.75 -1.32 26.80
C ARG A 245 -17.03 -0.56 26.43
N PRO A 246 -17.96 -0.36 27.40
CA PRO A 246 -19.27 0.24 27.14
C PRO A 246 -19.21 1.72 26.70
N ASN A 247 -18.08 2.41 26.92
CA ASN A 247 -17.89 3.79 26.51
C ASN A 247 -17.11 3.95 25.19
N ALA A 248 -16.51 2.87 24.66
CA ALA A 248 -15.69 2.94 23.48
C ALA A 248 -16.52 3.26 22.23
N GLN A 249 -16.00 4.19 21.41
CA GLN A 249 -16.44 4.42 20.05
C GLN A 249 -15.54 3.64 19.11
N VAL A 250 -16.10 2.89 18.19
CA VAL A 250 -15.34 2.11 17.21
C VAL A 250 -15.48 2.74 15.84
N VAL A 251 -14.37 3.22 15.27
CA VAL A 251 -14.37 3.93 13.97
C VAL A 251 -13.66 3.07 12.93
N LEU A 252 -14.42 2.67 11.90
CA LEU A 252 -13.92 1.88 10.79
C LEU A 252 -13.88 2.71 9.51
N LEU A 253 -12.71 2.80 8.91
CA LEU A 253 -12.50 3.53 7.66
C LEU A 253 -12.01 2.59 6.56
N GLY A 254 -12.74 2.50 5.46
CA GLY A 254 -12.43 1.65 4.33
C GLY A 254 -13.57 1.52 3.34
N GLY A 255 -13.25 1.14 2.10
CA GLY A 255 -14.24 0.88 1.05
C GLY A 255 -14.78 -0.55 1.11
N ASP A 256 -15.76 -0.81 0.27
CA ASP A 256 -16.48 -2.09 0.19
C ASP A 256 -16.01 -2.97 -0.99
N GLU A 257 -15.01 -2.49 -1.76
CA GLU A 257 -14.44 -3.24 -2.88
C GLU A 257 -13.42 -4.29 -2.39
N THR A 258 -12.94 -5.11 -3.31
CA THR A 258 -11.84 -6.04 -3.07
C THR A 258 -10.58 -5.54 -3.78
N SER A 259 -9.52 -5.26 -3.02
CA SER A 259 -8.20 -4.90 -3.55
C SER A 259 -7.29 -6.11 -3.69
N TYR A 260 -7.38 -7.03 -2.73
CA TYR A 260 -6.48 -8.18 -2.59
C TYR A 260 -7.27 -9.46 -2.28
N GLY A 261 -6.68 -10.59 -2.63
CA GLY A 261 -7.29 -11.89 -2.33
C GLY A 261 -8.52 -12.25 -3.17
N ALA A 262 -9.32 -13.17 -2.65
CA ALA A 262 -10.54 -13.65 -3.29
C ALA A 262 -11.67 -12.61 -3.20
N LYS A 263 -12.52 -12.59 -4.24
CA LYS A 263 -13.74 -11.79 -4.20
C LYS A 263 -14.76 -12.45 -3.26
N PRO A 264 -15.64 -11.65 -2.62
CA PRO A 264 -16.76 -12.20 -1.86
C PRO A 264 -17.73 -12.96 -2.78
N PRO A 265 -18.65 -13.77 -2.22
CA PRO A 265 -19.72 -14.38 -3.00
C PRO A 265 -20.52 -13.33 -3.79
N LYS A 266 -21.11 -13.76 -4.92
CA LYS A 266 -21.93 -12.85 -5.75
C LYS A 266 -23.08 -12.24 -4.93
N GLY A 267 -23.30 -10.94 -5.11
CA GLY A 267 -24.41 -10.21 -4.47
C GLY A 267 -24.11 -9.68 -3.08
N THR A 268 -22.87 -9.84 -2.56
CA THR A 268 -22.46 -9.28 -1.28
C THR A 268 -21.06 -8.66 -1.34
N THR A 269 -20.66 -7.99 -0.26
CA THR A 269 -19.30 -7.49 -0.02
C THR A 269 -18.73 -8.20 1.21
N TRP A 270 -17.39 -8.21 1.34
CA TRP A 270 -16.77 -8.70 2.57
C TRP A 270 -17.24 -7.92 3.80
N LYS A 271 -17.42 -6.60 3.66
CA LYS A 271 -17.96 -5.74 4.71
C LYS A 271 -19.31 -6.26 5.20
N GLN A 272 -20.27 -6.41 4.29
CA GLN A 272 -21.63 -6.83 4.65
C GLN A 272 -21.65 -8.23 5.24
N ARG A 273 -20.89 -9.18 4.65
CA ARG A 273 -20.81 -10.54 5.15
C ARG A 273 -20.42 -10.63 6.63
N PHE A 274 -19.38 -9.89 7.03
CA PHE A 274 -18.93 -9.92 8.44
C PHE A 274 -19.77 -9.05 9.35
N ILE A 275 -20.45 -8.03 8.85
CA ILE A 275 -21.52 -7.35 9.61
C ILE A 275 -22.65 -8.34 9.91
N ASP A 276 -23.16 -9.06 8.92
CA ASP A 276 -24.25 -10.03 9.08
C ASP A 276 -23.88 -11.16 10.06
N GLU A 277 -22.62 -11.60 10.04
CA GLU A 277 -22.09 -12.63 10.94
C GLU A 277 -22.15 -12.22 12.43
N VAL A 278 -21.86 -10.96 12.74
CA VAL A 278 -21.70 -10.49 14.12
C VAL A 278 -22.88 -9.67 14.64
N ARG A 279 -23.71 -9.10 13.75
CA ARG A 279 -24.76 -8.14 14.13
C ARG A 279 -25.74 -8.66 15.16
N GLY A 280 -26.11 -9.93 15.05
CA GLY A 280 -27.02 -10.59 16.01
C GLY A 280 -26.43 -10.81 17.42
N GLN A 281 -25.13 -10.61 17.59
CA GLN A 281 -24.41 -10.75 18.87
C GLN A 281 -24.23 -9.40 19.58
N VAL A 282 -24.64 -8.28 18.96
CA VAL A 282 -24.44 -6.92 19.46
C VAL A 282 -25.79 -6.24 19.62
N SER A 283 -26.05 -5.65 20.79
CA SER A 283 -27.26 -4.88 21.05
C SER A 283 -27.34 -3.63 20.14
N ASP A 284 -28.52 -3.07 19.91
CA ASP A 284 -28.68 -1.86 19.11
C ASP A 284 -27.96 -0.66 19.75
N SER A 285 -27.96 -0.56 21.08
CA SER A 285 -27.24 0.47 21.81
C SER A 285 -25.73 0.38 21.64
N ASP A 286 -25.18 -0.83 21.62
CA ASP A 286 -23.75 -1.05 21.39
C ASP A 286 -23.38 -0.82 19.91
N TRP A 287 -24.23 -1.27 19.00
CA TRP A 287 -24.01 -1.04 17.56
C TRP A 287 -24.03 0.44 17.18
N ALA A 288 -24.79 1.28 17.88
CA ALA A 288 -24.81 2.73 17.69
C ALA A 288 -23.45 3.41 17.99
N ARG A 289 -22.50 2.70 18.58
CA ARG A 289 -21.11 3.15 18.83
C ARG A 289 -20.12 2.68 17.76
N VAL A 290 -20.59 1.99 16.71
CA VAL A 290 -19.77 1.49 15.60
C VAL A 290 -20.02 2.34 14.37
N HIS A 291 -18.98 3.04 13.91
CA HIS A 291 -19.06 4.05 12.87
C HIS A 291 -18.29 3.61 11.62
N PHE A 292 -19.00 3.26 10.55
CA PHE A 292 -18.42 2.96 9.25
C PHE A 292 -18.39 4.22 8.39
N LEU A 293 -17.21 4.77 8.14
CA LEU A 293 -17.06 6.04 7.44
C LEU A 293 -16.95 5.88 5.90
N GLY A 294 -16.73 4.67 5.41
CA GLY A 294 -16.44 4.47 3.99
C GLY A 294 -15.10 5.07 3.58
N ARG A 295 -15.03 5.60 2.35
CA ARG A 295 -13.87 6.35 1.85
C ARG A 295 -14.06 7.82 2.14
N VAL A 296 -13.10 8.43 2.80
CA VAL A 296 -13.13 9.83 3.20
C VAL A 296 -11.98 10.63 2.57
N PRO A 297 -12.07 11.96 2.50
CA PRO A 297 -10.94 12.82 2.18
C PRO A 297 -9.76 12.60 3.14
N TYR A 298 -8.55 12.92 2.67
CA TYR A 298 -7.34 12.72 3.48
C TYR A 298 -7.32 13.56 4.78
N SER A 299 -7.99 14.72 4.79
CA SER A 299 -8.19 15.53 6.01
C SER A 299 -8.93 14.76 7.10
N ASP A 300 -9.99 14.07 6.72
CA ASP A 300 -10.83 13.31 7.65
C ASP A 300 -10.12 12.03 8.11
N PHE A 301 -9.37 11.37 7.21
CA PHE A 301 -8.46 10.29 7.60
C PHE A 301 -7.47 10.76 8.69
N LEU A 302 -6.85 11.94 8.53
CA LEU A 302 -5.97 12.50 9.55
C LEU A 302 -6.70 12.71 10.87
N SER A 303 -7.93 13.25 10.84
CA SER A 303 -8.75 13.40 12.04
C SER A 303 -9.00 12.05 12.71
N VAL A 304 -9.32 10.99 11.94
CA VAL A 304 -9.57 9.64 12.48
C VAL A 304 -8.34 9.09 13.23
N ILE A 305 -7.14 9.18 12.65
CA ILE A 305 -5.94 8.71 13.36
C ILE A 305 -5.57 9.59 14.55
N GLN A 306 -5.85 10.89 14.48
CA GLN A 306 -5.54 11.85 15.55
C GLN A 306 -6.47 11.76 16.77
N ILE A 307 -7.71 11.25 16.60
CA ILE A 307 -8.63 10.98 17.72
C ILE A 307 -8.48 9.55 18.27
N SER A 308 -7.66 8.71 17.64
CA SER A 308 -7.54 7.30 18.00
C SER A 308 -6.87 7.09 19.35
N THR A 309 -7.56 6.48 20.28
CA THR A 309 -6.97 6.03 21.56
C THR A 309 -6.14 4.76 21.36
N VAL A 310 -6.68 3.79 20.60
CA VAL A 310 -5.98 2.57 20.18
C VAL A 310 -6.28 2.31 18.71
N HIS A 311 -5.23 2.18 17.92
CA HIS A 311 -5.33 1.81 16.50
C HIS A 311 -5.05 0.31 16.32
N VAL A 312 -6.02 -0.42 15.77
CA VAL A 312 -5.85 -1.83 15.42
C VAL A 312 -5.43 -1.95 13.96
N TYR A 313 -4.30 -2.61 13.72
CA TYR A 313 -3.76 -2.84 12.39
C TYR A 313 -3.48 -4.32 12.15
N LEU A 314 -4.26 -4.95 11.30
CA LEU A 314 -4.10 -6.36 10.94
C LEU A 314 -3.76 -6.50 9.45
N THR A 315 -2.84 -7.39 9.13
CA THR A 315 -2.51 -7.72 7.73
C THR A 315 -1.91 -9.12 7.63
N TYR A 316 -2.18 -9.81 6.52
CA TYR A 316 -1.39 -10.96 6.11
C TYR A 316 0.06 -10.54 5.87
N PRO A 317 1.02 -11.49 5.75
CA PRO A 317 2.37 -11.18 5.27
C PRO A 317 2.35 -10.64 3.84
N PHE A 318 2.08 -9.35 3.72
CA PHE A 318 1.83 -8.63 2.47
C PHE A 318 2.40 -7.21 2.54
N VAL A 319 2.19 -6.41 1.48
CA VAL A 319 2.65 -5.01 1.40
C VAL A 319 2.21 -4.21 2.62
N LEU A 320 3.14 -3.55 3.28
CA LEU A 320 2.84 -2.67 4.42
C LEU A 320 2.01 -1.46 3.95
N SER A 321 0.95 -1.14 4.67
CA SER A 321 0.15 0.05 4.36
C SER A 321 0.81 1.32 4.89
N TRP A 322 0.72 2.41 4.13
CA TRP A 322 1.13 3.74 4.61
C TRP A 322 0.39 4.14 5.89
N SER A 323 -0.88 3.73 6.04
CA SER A 323 -1.71 4.07 7.20
C SER A 323 -1.12 3.63 8.53
N LEU A 324 -0.35 2.53 8.59
CA LEU A 324 0.35 2.11 9.80
C LEU A 324 1.42 3.14 10.20
N LEU A 325 2.26 3.54 9.27
CA LEU A 325 3.30 4.55 9.53
C LEU A 325 2.70 5.93 9.80
N GLU A 326 1.56 6.26 9.20
CA GLU A 326 0.83 7.48 9.48
C GLU A 326 0.23 7.45 10.89
N ALA A 327 -0.35 6.32 11.33
CA ALA A 327 -0.81 6.14 12.70
C ALA A 327 0.34 6.23 13.72
N MET A 328 1.49 5.59 13.43
CA MET A 328 2.71 5.75 14.24
C MET A 328 3.18 7.20 14.31
N SER A 329 3.13 7.92 13.18
CA SER A 329 3.51 9.34 13.13
C SER A 329 2.55 10.24 13.90
N ALA A 330 1.28 9.86 14.02
CA ALA A 330 0.25 10.57 14.80
C ALA A 330 0.26 10.21 16.30
N GLU A 331 1.23 9.39 16.76
CA GLU A 331 1.37 8.90 18.14
C GLU A 331 0.22 7.99 18.60
N CYS A 332 -0.46 7.29 17.68
CA CYS A 332 -1.43 6.28 18.06
C CYS A 332 -0.76 5.15 18.86
N ALA A 333 -1.39 4.69 19.94
CA ALA A 333 -1.05 3.39 20.51
C ALA A 333 -1.58 2.29 19.59
N ILE A 334 -0.71 1.38 19.16
CA ILE A 334 -1.02 0.42 18.11
C ILE A 334 -1.06 -1.00 18.65
N VAL A 335 -2.13 -1.75 18.32
CA VAL A 335 -2.17 -3.21 18.41
C VAL A 335 -2.17 -3.75 17.00
N ALA A 336 -1.14 -4.53 16.64
CA ALA A 336 -0.94 -4.99 15.28
C ALA A 336 -0.71 -6.50 15.19
N SER A 337 -1.02 -7.09 14.02
CA SER A 337 -0.72 -8.49 13.77
C SER A 337 0.78 -8.76 13.75
N ASP A 338 1.20 -9.84 14.42
CA ASP A 338 2.58 -10.31 14.45
C ASP A 338 2.97 -11.00 13.14
N THR A 339 3.06 -10.22 12.07
CA THR A 339 3.45 -10.67 10.72
C THR A 339 4.74 -10.02 10.26
N ALA A 340 5.47 -10.66 9.37
CA ALA A 340 6.81 -10.23 8.96
C ALA A 340 6.89 -8.75 8.50
N PRO A 341 5.97 -8.21 7.67
CA PRO A 341 6.02 -6.80 7.28
C PRO A 341 5.76 -5.84 8.45
N VAL A 342 4.96 -6.25 9.43
CA VAL A 342 4.65 -5.45 10.61
C VAL A 342 5.83 -5.42 11.59
N ARG A 343 6.50 -6.56 11.79
CA ARG A 343 7.72 -6.65 12.61
C ARG A 343 8.87 -5.75 12.10
N GLU A 344 8.86 -5.37 10.85
CA GLU A 344 9.86 -4.44 10.30
C GLU A 344 9.74 -3.04 10.92
N VAL A 345 8.54 -2.63 11.34
CA VAL A 345 8.24 -1.28 11.81
C VAL A 345 7.72 -1.23 13.25
N ILE A 346 7.11 -2.29 13.75
CA ILE A 346 6.63 -2.40 15.13
C ILE A 346 7.58 -3.30 15.91
N GLN A 347 8.17 -2.75 16.99
CA GLN A 347 8.90 -3.46 18.02
C GLN A 347 7.93 -3.69 19.18
N ASP A 348 7.65 -4.96 19.49
CA ASP A 348 6.66 -5.31 20.52
C ASP A 348 7.02 -4.72 21.90
N GLY A 349 6.05 -4.06 22.52
CA GLY A 349 6.21 -3.38 23.80
C GLY A 349 6.96 -2.05 23.77
N ASP A 350 7.53 -1.64 22.61
CA ASP A 350 8.26 -0.37 22.46
C ASP A 350 7.55 0.61 21.52
N THR A 351 7.25 0.22 20.27
CA THR A 351 6.58 1.09 19.29
C THR A 351 5.15 0.68 18.99
N GLY A 352 4.67 -0.39 19.63
CA GLY A 352 3.33 -0.94 19.54
C GLY A 352 3.26 -2.27 20.26
N VAL A 353 2.13 -2.95 20.16
CA VAL A 353 1.89 -4.27 20.72
C VAL A 353 1.56 -5.24 19.61
N LEU A 354 2.25 -6.37 19.56
CA LEU A 354 2.00 -7.43 18.59
C LEU A 354 1.10 -8.52 19.17
N VAL A 355 0.20 -9.04 18.32
CA VAL A 355 -0.68 -10.17 18.62
C VAL A 355 -0.67 -11.15 17.46
N ASP A 356 -0.81 -12.43 17.70
CA ASP A 356 -1.06 -13.39 16.62
C ASP A 356 -2.27 -12.95 15.80
N PHE A 357 -2.17 -13.06 14.48
CA PHE A 357 -3.22 -12.59 13.57
C PHE A 357 -4.58 -13.26 13.85
N PHE A 358 -4.59 -14.52 14.25
CA PHE A 358 -5.78 -15.33 14.49
C PHE A 358 -6.26 -15.31 15.95
N ASP A 359 -5.44 -14.79 16.88
CA ASP A 359 -5.77 -14.73 18.31
C ASP A 359 -6.66 -13.51 18.62
N ARG A 360 -7.97 -13.71 18.50
CA ARG A 360 -8.99 -12.69 18.80
C ARG A 360 -9.00 -12.30 20.27
N ASP A 361 -8.76 -13.25 21.17
CA ASP A 361 -8.82 -13.00 22.60
C ASP A 361 -7.64 -12.13 23.03
N ALA A 362 -6.43 -12.40 22.52
CA ALA A 362 -5.28 -11.53 22.72
C ALA A 362 -5.49 -10.14 22.10
N LEU A 363 -6.09 -10.05 20.92
CA LEU A 363 -6.43 -8.75 20.30
C LEU A 363 -7.33 -7.91 21.20
N ILE A 364 -8.39 -8.50 21.73
CA ILE A 364 -9.35 -7.86 22.65
C ILE A 364 -8.64 -7.46 23.94
N GLU A 365 -7.92 -8.40 24.56
CA GLU A 365 -7.21 -8.17 25.82
C GLU A 365 -6.21 -7.03 25.72
N LYS A 366 -5.31 -7.07 24.72
CA LYS A 366 -4.27 -6.03 24.53
C LYS A 366 -4.90 -4.68 24.21
N THR A 367 -5.99 -4.64 23.44
CA THR A 367 -6.75 -3.42 23.18
C THR A 367 -7.32 -2.85 24.49
N CYS A 368 -7.98 -3.66 25.30
CA CYS A 368 -8.53 -3.23 26.59
C CYS A 368 -7.44 -2.75 27.57
N ILE A 369 -6.32 -3.48 27.66
CA ILE A 369 -5.18 -3.06 28.51
C ILE A 369 -4.65 -1.68 28.09
N LEU A 370 -4.52 -1.45 26.79
CA LEU A 370 -4.06 -0.13 26.33
C LEU A 370 -5.08 0.97 26.57
N LEU A 371 -6.38 0.68 26.47
CA LEU A 371 -7.43 1.66 26.80
C LEU A 371 -7.37 2.09 28.29
N ASP A 372 -6.99 1.18 29.18
CA ASP A 372 -6.86 1.44 30.64
C ASP A 372 -5.50 2.03 31.04
N ALA A 373 -4.51 2.07 30.14
CA ALA A 373 -3.13 2.44 30.48
C ALA A 373 -2.65 3.69 29.71
N PRO A 374 -3.09 4.91 30.07
CA PRO A 374 -2.73 6.15 29.36
C PRO A 374 -1.23 6.40 29.28
N GLU A 375 -0.49 6.14 30.34
CA GLU A 375 0.98 6.33 30.36
C GLU A 375 1.67 5.38 29.36
N ARG A 376 1.21 4.12 29.30
CA ARG A 376 1.73 3.14 28.34
C ARG A 376 1.42 3.55 26.90
N ARG A 377 0.20 4.07 26.63
CA ARG A 377 -0.16 4.60 25.31
C ARG A 377 0.75 5.75 24.90
N MET A 378 0.98 6.72 25.79
CA MET A 378 1.87 7.85 25.51
C MET A 378 3.30 7.40 25.23
N MET A 379 3.83 6.44 25.99
CA MET A 379 5.16 5.87 25.78
C MET A 379 5.26 5.21 24.39
N LEU A 380 4.33 4.29 24.07
CA LEU A 380 4.31 3.57 22.78
C LEU A 380 4.16 4.54 21.61
N GLY A 381 3.22 5.49 21.69
CA GLY A 381 2.98 6.47 20.64
C GLY A 381 4.18 7.39 20.40
N SER A 382 4.80 7.90 21.46
CA SER A 382 6.00 8.74 21.36
C SER A 382 7.18 8.00 20.73
N ASN A 383 7.40 6.73 21.13
CA ASN A 383 8.43 5.88 20.56
C ASN A 383 8.15 5.58 19.08
N ALA A 384 6.90 5.24 18.74
CA ALA A 384 6.46 4.99 17.36
C ALA A 384 6.71 6.22 16.46
N ARG A 385 6.33 7.42 16.92
CA ARG A 385 6.59 8.66 16.20
C ARG A 385 8.07 8.94 16.03
N ARG A 386 8.88 8.78 17.09
CA ARG A 386 10.35 8.94 17.01
C ARG A 386 10.91 8.02 15.94
N TYR A 387 10.53 6.73 15.94
CA TYR A 387 10.94 5.74 14.96
C TYR A 387 10.61 6.16 13.53
N VAL A 388 9.36 6.63 13.27
CA VAL A 388 8.95 7.09 11.93
C VAL A 388 9.72 8.34 11.52
N ARG A 389 9.92 9.30 12.42
CA ARG A 389 10.68 10.53 12.13
C ARG A 389 12.14 10.27 11.77
N GLU A 390 12.75 9.26 12.36
CA GLU A 390 14.14 8.91 12.09
C GLU A 390 14.28 8.13 10.79
N ARG A 391 13.37 7.21 10.51
CA ARG A 391 13.54 6.22 9.44
C ARG A 391 12.66 6.45 8.22
N TYR A 392 11.47 7.03 8.40
CA TYR A 392 10.43 7.15 7.38
C TYR A 392 10.00 8.59 7.10
N ASP A 393 10.67 9.61 7.69
CA ASP A 393 10.36 11.00 7.36
C ASP A 393 10.58 11.26 5.86
N LEU A 394 9.53 11.80 5.24
CA LEU A 394 9.52 12.09 3.80
C LEU A 394 10.69 12.98 3.39
N ARG A 395 10.89 14.10 4.11
CA ARG A 395 11.80 15.17 3.67
C ARG A 395 13.25 14.90 4.08
N ARG A 396 13.47 14.29 5.24
CA ARG A 396 14.80 14.10 5.81
C ARG A 396 15.42 12.77 5.38
N THR A 397 14.60 11.75 5.13
CA THR A 397 15.09 10.39 4.93
C THR A 397 14.67 9.80 3.60
N CYS A 398 13.36 9.70 3.32
CA CYS A 398 12.88 8.88 2.20
C CYS A 398 13.08 9.56 0.84
N LEU A 399 12.61 10.79 0.68
CA LEU A 399 12.74 11.52 -0.58
C LEU A 399 14.21 11.77 -1.00
N PRO A 400 15.14 12.13 -0.09
CA PRO A 400 16.56 12.20 -0.44
C PRO A 400 17.14 10.87 -0.92
N ARG A 401 16.74 9.73 -0.34
CA ARG A 401 17.18 8.39 -0.78
C ARG A 401 16.62 8.05 -2.16
N GLN A 402 15.34 8.35 -2.42
CA GLN A 402 14.72 8.13 -3.73
C GLN A 402 15.39 9.01 -4.82
N LEU A 403 15.63 10.28 -4.52
CA LEU A 403 16.33 11.18 -5.43
C LEU A 403 17.75 10.68 -5.73
N LYS A 404 18.49 10.29 -4.68
CA LYS A 404 19.83 9.71 -4.86
C LYS A 404 19.76 8.47 -5.77
N TRP A 405 18.79 7.57 -5.54
CA TRP A 405 18.62 6.38 -6.37
C TRP A 405 18.38 6.72 -7.86
N VAL A 406 17.55 7.74 -8.17
CA VAL A 406 17.31 8.17 -9.56
C VAL A 406 18.59 8.70 -10.20
N TYR A 407 19.38 9.49 -9.47
CA TYR A 407 20.64 10.04 -10.01
C TYR A 407 21.75 8.98 -10.12
N ASP A 408 21.83 8.04 -9.16
CA ASP A 408 22.75 6.91 -9.24
C ASP A 408 22.39 6.01 -10.45
N LEU A 409 21.10 5.79 -10.69
CA LEU A 409 20.60 5.06 -11.86
C LEU A 409 21.07 5.72 -13.17
N ALA A 410 20.96 7.03 -13.29
CA ALA A 410 21.40 7.76 -14.49
C ALA A 410 22.90 7.56 -14.78
N ASN A 411 23.71 7.41 -13.74
CA ASN A 411 25.16 7.24 -13.83
C ASN A 411 25.61 5.77 -13.86
N ALA A 412 24.69 4.81 -13.67
CA ALA A 412 25.02 3.39 -13.68
C ALA A 412 25.50 2.93 -15.08
N ARG A 413 26.38 1.93 -15.11
CA ARG A 413 26.70 1.26 -16.39
C ARG A 413 25.47 0.45 -16.83
N PRO A 414 25.12 0.49 -18.15
CA PRO A 414 23.96 -0.28 -18.62
C PRO A 414 24.16 -1.76 -18.38
N VAL A 415 23.11 -2.42 -17.89
CA VAL A 415 23.01 -3.87 -18.01
C VAL A 415 22.88 -4.16 -19.51
N ARG A 416 23.90 -4.76 -20.12
CA ARG A 416 23.82 -5.19 -21.52
C ARG A 416 22.80 -6.33 -21.56
N THR A 417 21.64 -6.06 -22.14
CA THR A 417 20.76 -7.16 -22.60
C THR A 417 21.54 -7.96 -23.65
N PRO A 418 21.54 -9.30 -23.61
CA PRO A 418 21.95 -10.06 -24.74
C PRO A 418 21.13 -9.58 -25.95
N ARG A 419 21.76 -9.00 -26.95
CA ARG A 419 21.12 -8.79 -28.25
C ARG A 419 21.14 -10.16 -28.91
N ASP A 420 19.97 -10.71 -29.18
CA ASP A 420 19.80 -11.84 -30.10
C ASP A 420 20.34 -11.47 -31.49
#